data_abc7d898e6bc795f3a9f29eac1c803a3
#
_entry.id   abc7d898e6bc795f3a9f29eac1c803a3
#
_cell.length_a   1.000
_cell.length_b   1.000
_cell.length_c   1.000
_cell.angle_alpha   90.00
_cell.angle_beta   90.00
_cell.angle_gamma   90.00
#
_symmetry.space_group_name_H-M   'P 1'
#
loop_
_entity.id
_entity.type
_entity.pdbx_description
1 polymer ?
#
loop_
_entity_poly.entity_id
_entity_poly.type
_entity_poly.pdbx_seq_one_letter_code
_entity_poly.pdbx_strand_id
1 'polypeptide(L)'
;MTVGAVPRGHYRFRHAARMEWIKLRTLRSVKWALLVALAGMIGIGIAAGHNTINARGDVTNNILAGGALGSLVFAVLGVLVMTSEYSSGTIRATLAAIPRRPLVLAVKTAVFGVVALVTGEAATFAGFLAGAAFVRTGIPHPALSQPTVLRAVGLSGAFLCLVGLIGLALGAIVRHGAAALAAVVVLVFVAPLAGLAQTPAGKFLPLLIYANSLGATQPVSGFTLSPWAGLGIIACYAAVLLAAAGWLLSSRDALTG
;
A
#
# COMPACT_ATOMS: atom_id res chain seq x y z
N MET A 1 13.99 -7.79 50.90
CA MET A 1 13.61 -8.47 49.64
C MET A 1 14.26 -7.74 48.50
N THR A 2 15.38 -8.25 47.99
CA THR A 2 16.08 -7.70 46.81
C THR A 2 15.28 -8.10 45.58
N VAL A 3 14.64 -7.12 44.96
CA VAL A 3 14.01 -7.29 43.64
C VAL A 3 15.12 -7.58 42.62
N GLY A 4 15.24 -8.84 42.26
CA GLY A 4 16.23 -9.28 41.27
C GLY A 4 16.07 -8.46 39.97
N ALA A 5 17.17 -7.86 39.53
CA ALA A 5 17.22 -7.12 38.28
C ALA A 5 16.77 -8.04 37.13
N VAL A 6 15.64 -7.72 36.52
CA VAL A 6 15.16 -8.39 35.31
C VAL A 6 16.26 -8.30 34.27
N PRO A 7 16.75 -9.41 33.71
CA PRO A 7 17.80 -9.37 32.71
C PRO A 7 17.31 -8.50 31.54
N ARG A 8 18.07 -7.43 31.19
CA ARG A 8 17.85 -6.62 30.00
C ARG A 8 18.10 -7.48 28.77
N GLY A 9 17.09 -8.23 28.36
CA GLY A 9 17.13 -9.06 27.18
C GLY A 9 17.48 -8.19 25.97
N HIS A 10 18.52 -8.55 25.23
CA HIS A 10 18.85 -7.95 23.94
C HIS A 10 17.75 -8.32 22.97
N TYR A 11 16.66 -7.52 22.91
CA TYR A 11 15.61 -7.71 21.91
C TYR A 11 16.21 -7.49 20.53
N ARG A 12 16.47 -8.61 19.83
CA ARG A 12 16.98 -8.61 18.47
C ARG A 12 15.81 -8.38 17.52
N PHE A 13 16.05 -7.64 16.42
CA PHE A 13 15.10 -7.40 15.33
C PHE A 13 14.26 -8.65 14.96
N ARG A 14 14.90 -9.83 14.91
CA ARG A 14 14.24 -11.11 14.60
C ARG A 14 13.11 -11.50 15.55
N HIS A 15 13.22 -11.24 16.82
CA HIS A 15 12.16 -11.56 17.80
C HIS A 15 10.97 -10.62 17.65
N ALA A 16 11.22 -9.33 17.47
CA ALA A 16 10.19 -8.35 17.21
C ALA A 16 9.47 -8.61 15.87
N ALA A 17 10.22 -8.95 14.81
CA ALA A 17 9.65 -9.30 13.51
C ALA A 17 8.76 -10.56 13.59
N ARG A 18 9.17 -11.58 14.35
CA ARG A 18 8.35 -12.79 14.55
C ARG A 18 7.02 -12.45 15.25
N MET A 19 7.06 -11.58 16.25
CA MET A 19 5.83 -11.16 16.96
C MET A 19 4.88 -10.39 16.00
N GLU A 20 5.40 -9.44 15.23
CA GLU A 20 4.60 -8.70 14.24
C GLU A 20 4.02 -9.63 13.16
N TRP A 21 4.82 -10.59 12.67
CA TRP A 21 4.35 -11.60 11.73
C TRP A 21 3.18 -12.42 12.27
N ILE A 22 3.30 -12.90 13.52
CA ILE A 22 2.23 -13.67 14.16
C ILE A 22 0.96 -12.81 14.29
N LYS A 23 1.08 -11.55 14.70
CA LYS A 23 -0.06 -10.61 14.77
C LYS A 23 -0.77 -10.49 13.42
N LEU A 24 -0.04 -10.18 12.33
CA LEU A 24 -0.64 -10.04 11.00
C LEU A 24 -1.31 -11.33 10.52
N ARG A 25 -0.70 -12.48 10.78
CA ARG A 25 -1.24 -13.79 10.38
C ARG A 25 -2.48 -14.20 11.17
N THR A 26 -2.62 -13.78 12.43
CA THR A 26 -3.73 -14.19 13.30
C THR A 26 -4.93 -13.26 13.24
N LEU A 27 -4.75 -12.00 12.85
CA LEU A 27 -5.82 -11.01 12.76
C LEU A 27 -6.80 -11.36 11.64
N ARG A 28 -8.04 -11.67 12.01
CA ARG A 28 -9.13 -11.98 11.06
C ARG A 28 -9.43 -10.80 10.13
N SER A 29 -9.36 -9.57 10.64
CA SER A 29 -9.59 -8.34 9.86
C SER A 29 -8.59 -8.18 8.71
N VAL A 30 -7.31 -8.50 8.93
CA VAL A 30 -6.30 -8.46 7.87
C VAL A 30 -6.61 -9.47 6.77
N LYS A 31 -6.96 -10.70 7.15
CA LYS A 31 -7.30 -11.75 6.18
C LYS A 31 -8.52 -11.38 5.34
N TRP A 32 -9.59 -10.90 5.96
CA TRP A 32 -10.79 -10.46 5.25
C TRP A 32 -10.53 -9.27 4.35
N ALA A 33 -9.75 -8.29 4.78
CA ALA A 33 -9.40 -7.15 3.95
C ALA A 33 -8.57 -7.57 2.72
N LEU A 34 -7.59 -8.46 2.88
CA LEU A 34 -6.82 -9.00 1.75
C LEU A 34 -7.69 -9.82 0.79
N LEU A 35 -8.64 -10.61 1.31
CA LEU A 35 -9.60 -11.34 0.47
C LEU A 35 -10.51 -10.39 -0.30
N VAL A 36 -10.99 -9.32 0.33
CA VAL A 36 -11.80 -8.28 -0.33
C VAL A 36 -11.00 -7.57 -1.42
N ALA A 37 -9.74 -7.23 -1.15
CA ALA A 37 -8.85 -6.64 -2.15
C ALA A 37 -8.66 -7.57 -3.34
N LEU A 38 -8.32 -8.84 -3.08
CA LEU A 38 -8.12 -9.85 -4.12
C LEU A 38 -9.38 -10.05 -4.96
N ALA A 39 -10.53 -10.30 -4.31
CA ALA A 39 -11.79 -10.51 -4.99
C ALA A 39 -12.25 -9.29 -5.79
N GLY A 40 -12.09 -8.09 -5.22
CA GLY A 40 -12.41 -6.84 -5.89
C GLY A 40 -11.53 -6.57 -7.10
N MET A 41 -10.21 -6.80 -7.00
CA MET A 41 -9.29 -6.64 -8.12
C MET A 41 -9.57 -7.65 -9.24
N ILE A 42 -9.85 -8.90 -8.90
CA ILE A 42 -10.26 -9.93 -9.87
C ILE A 42 -11.58 -9.53 -10.53
N GLY A 43 -12.58 -9.15 -9.75
CA GLY A 43 -13.90 -8.78 -10.28
C GLY A 43 -13.86 -7.57 -11.21
N ILE A 44 -13.13 -6.52 -10.82
CA ILE A 44 -12.93 -5.34 -11.67
C ILE A 44 -12.12 -5.69 -12.90
N GLY A 45 -11.08 -6.51 -12.77
CA GLY A 45 -10.27 -6.99 -13.90
C GLY A 45 -11.13 -7.74 -14.94
N ILE A 46 -11.96 -8.69 -14.50
CA ILE A 46 -12.89 -9.42 -15.35
C ILE A 46 -13.89 -8.48 -16.03
N ALA A 47 -14.52 -7.59 -15.26
CA ALA A 47 -15.47 -6.63 -15.79
C ALA A 47 -14.81 -5.68 -16.83
N ALA A 48 -13.60 -5.20 -16.56
CA ALA A 48 -12.86 -4.35 -17.49
C ALA A 48 -12.45 -5.11 -18.74
N GLY A 49 -11.96 -6.34 -18.64
CA GLY A 49 -11.63 -7.20 -19.77
C GLY A 49 -12.85 -7.44 -20.68
N HIS A 50 -13.99 -7.84 -20.07
CA HIS A 50 -15.22 -8.08 -20.79
C HIS A 50 -15.82 -6.84 -21.48
N ASN A 51 -15.73 -5.67 -20.82
CA ASN A 51 -16.28 -4.41 -21.32
C ASN A 51 -15.34 -3.65 -22.27
N THR A 52 -14.14 -4.14 -22.51
CA THR A 52 -13.24 -3.53 -23.51
C THR A 52 -13.77 -3.85 -24.90
N ILE A 53 -14.32 -2.83 -25.57
CA ILE A 53 -14.93 -2.93 -26.91
C ILE A 53 -14.05 -2.38 -28.03
N ASN A 54 -13.01 -1.63 -27.72
CA ASN A 54 -12.12 -0.99 -28.69
C ASN A 54 -10.67 -1.40 -28.50
N ALA A 55 -10.03 -1.85 -29.58
CA ALA A 55 -8.61 -2.15 -29.62
C ALA A 55 -7.71 -0.90 -29.51
N ARG A 56 -8.29 0.31 -29.57
CA ARG A 56 -7.56 1.59 -29.52
C ARG A 56 -7.16 2.04 -28.12
N GLY A 57 -7.75 1.45 -27.07
CA GLY A 57 -7.43 1.76 -25.67
C GLY A 57 -6.33 0.86 -25.11
N ASP A 58 -5.72 1.27 -24.01
CA ASP A 58 -4.77 0.44 -23.24
C ASP A 58 -5.53 -0.64 -22.47
N VAL A 59 -5.68 -1.82 -23.07
CA VAL A 59 -6.39 -2.97 -22.50
C VAL A 59 -5.79 -3.38 -21.16
N THR A 60 -4.46 -3.35 -21.06
CA THR A 60 -3.74 -3.70 -19.82
C THR A 60 -4.10 -2.72 -18.70
N ASN A 61 -4.05 -1.42 -18.99
CA ASN A 61 -4.38 -0.40 -18.01
C ASN A 61 -5.83 -0.51 -17.53
N ASN A 62 -6.76 -0.79 -18.44
CA ASN A 62 -8.17 -1.02 -18.11
C ASN A 62 -8.34 -2.21 -17.15
N ILE A 63 -7.68 -3.34 -17.42
CA ILE A 63 -7.73 -4.53 -16.57
C ILE A 63 -7.15 -4.22 -15.18
N LEU A 64 -6.07 -3.44 -15.12
CA LEU A 64 -5.41 -3.05 -13.89
C LEU A 64 -6.19 -1.97 -13.09
N ALA A 65 -7.29 -1.42 -13.59
CA ALA A 65 -8.11 -0.43 -12.87
C ALA A 65 -8.56 -0.88 -11.47
N GLY A 66 -8.67 -2.21 -11.25
CA GLY A 66 -8.92 -2.80 -9.93
C GLY A 66 -7.89 -2.42 -8.87
N GLY A 67 -6.67 -2.03 -9.27
CA GLY A 67 -5.63 -1.58 -8.34
C GLY A 67 -5.97 -0.28 -7.61
N ALA A 68 -6.87 0.56 -8.14
CA ALA A 68 -7.40 1.71 -7.41
C ALA A 68 -8.14 1.27 -6.14
N LEU A 69 -9.04 0.26 -6.24
CA LEU A 69 -9.69 -0.35 -5.09
C LEU A 69 -8.67 -1.05 -4.18
N GLY A 70 -7.76 -1.82 -4.77
CA GLY A 70 -6.66 -2.46 -4.04
C GLY A 70 -5.89 -1.46 -3.21
N SER A 71 -5.49 -0.33 -3.77
CA SER A 71 -4.72 0.70 -3.07
C SER A 71 -5.47 1.28 -1.87
N LEU A 72 -6.80 1.44 -1.95
CA LEU A 72 -7.62 1.84 -0.80
C LEU A 72 -7.55 0.82 0.33
N VAL A 73 -7.72 -0.47 0.00
CA VAL A 73 -7.69 -1.54 1.01
C VAL A 73 -6.30 -1.63 1.65
N PHE A 74 -5.21 -1.57 0.87
CA PHE A 74 -3.85 -1.59 1.40
C PHE A 74 -3.54 -0.36 2.26
N ALA A 75 -4.03 0.83 1.87
CA ALA A 75 -3.92 2.05 2.67
C ALA A 75 -4.61 1.89 4.03
N VAL A 76 -5.85 1.39 4.03
CA VAL A 76 -6.62 1.11 5.25
C VAL A 76 -5.89 0.09 6.13
N LEU A 77 -5.39 -0.99 5.55
CA LEU A 77 -4.61 -2.00 6.28
C LEU A 77 -3.38 -1.39 6.94
N GLY A 78 -2.62 -0.57 6.23
CA GLY A 78 -1.46 0.12 6.77
C GLY A 78 -1.81 0.99 7.97
N VAL A 79 -2.87 1.80 7.88
CA VAL A 79 -3.38 2.60 9.00
C VAL A 79 -3.75 1.71 10.18
N LEU A 80 -4.55 0.66 9.94
CA LEU A 80 -5.04 -0.24 11.01
C LEU A 80 -3.93 -0.98 11.72
N VAL A 81 -2.90 -1.43 11.01
CA VAL A 81 -1.73 -2.12 11.59
C VAL A 81 -1.04 -1.25 12.64
N MET A 82 -1.03 0.06 12.46
CA MET A 82 -0.43 0.98 13.42
C MET A 82 -1.43 1.46 14.48
N THR A 83 -2.62 1.89 14.07
CA THR A 83 -3.57 2.54 14.97
C THR A 83 -4.30 1.58 15.90
N SER A 84 -4.41 0.29 15.56
CA SER A 84 -4.97 -0.74 16.44
C SER A 84 -4.21 -0.87 17.76
N GLU A 85 -2.90 -0.63 17.76
CA GLU A 85 -2.10 -0.67 18.99
C GLU A 85 -2.31 0.56 19.87
N TYR A 86 -2.61 1.71 19.26
CA TYR A 86 -2.98 2.91 20.01
C TYR A 86 -4.37 2.75 20.65
N SER A 87 -5.35 2.30 19.88
CA SER A 87 -6.74 2.14 20.35
C SER A 87 -6.88 1.06 21.43
N SER A 88 -6.09 -0.01 21.37
CA SER A 88 -6.06 -1.08 22.39
C SER A 88 -5.14 -0.80 23.58
N GLY A 89 -4.36 0.29 23.54
CA GLY A 89 -3.36 0.59 24.57
C GLY A 89 -2.14 -0.33 24.59
N THR A 90 -2.09 -1.35 23.69
CA THR A 90 -0.98 -2.31 23.63
C THR A 90 0.34 -1.68 23.20
N ILE A 91 0.31 -0.49 22.60
CA ILE A 91 1.52 0.26 22.27
C ILE A 91 2.43 0.49 23.48
N ARG A 92 1.86 0.69 24.67
CA ARG A 92 2.62 0.88 25.92
C ARG A 92 3.41 -0.37 26.28
N ALA A 93 2.78 -1.53 26.18
CA ALA A 93 3.44 -2.81 26.44
C ALA A 93 4.54 -3.11 25.40
N THR A 94 4.28 -2.80 24.15
CA THR A 94 5.26 -2.95 23.04
C THR A 94 6.49 -2.06 23.28
N LEU A 95 6.28 -0.79 23.65
CA LEU A 95 7.37 0.15 23.92
C LEU A 95 8.13 -0.14 25.22
N ALA A 96 7.46 -0.73 26.24
CA ALA A 96 8.12 -1.19 27.45
C ALA A 96 9.02 -2.42 27.17
N ALA A 97 8.56 -3.32 26.30
CA ALA A 97 9.34 -4.49 25.89
C ALA A 97 10.51 -4.12 24.95
N ILE A 98 10.33 -3.11 24.08
CA ILE A 98 11.33 -2.66 23.10
C ILE A 98 11.60 -1.17 23.32
N PRO A 99 12.59 -0.79 24.14
CA PRO A 99 12.82 0.62 24.53
C PRO A 99 13.29 1.50 23.38
N ARG A 100 13.73 0.90 22.24
CA ARG A 100 14.11 1.64 21.03
C ARG A 100 12.90 1.86 20.14
N ARG A 101 12.15 2.95 20.34
CA ARG A 101 10.94 3.31 19.61
C ARG A 101 11.06 3.26 18.07
N PRO A 102 12.15 3.79 17.46
CA PRO A 102 12.33 3.69 16.01
C PRO A 102 12.45 2.25 15.50
N LEU A 103 12.99 1.34 16.33
CA LEU A 103 13.10 -0.07 15.98
C LEU A 103 11.73 -0.73 15.85
N VAL A 104 10.77 -0.36 16.69
CA VAL A 104 9.38 -0.87 16.62
C VAL A 104 8.76 -0.49 15.27
N LEU A 105 8.90 0.79 14.86
CA LEU A 105 8.39 1.24 13.56
C LEU A 105 9.11 0.53 12.40
N ALA A 106 10.43 0.41 12.46
CA ALA A 106 11.23 -0.24 11.41
C ALA A 106 10.83 -1.71 11.22
N VAL A 107 10.65 -2.45 12.34
CA VAL A 107 10.20 -3.84 12.29
C VAL A 107 8.79 -3.95 11.69
N LYS A 108 7.87 -3.10 12.14
CA LYS A 108 6.49 -3.06 11.66
C LYS A 108 6.42 -2.73 10.18
N THR A 109 7.19 -1.72 9.73
CA THR A 109 7.34 -1.35 8.32
C THR A 109 7.90 -2.51 7.49
N ALA A 110 8.94 -3.19 7.96
CA ALA A 110 9.55 -4.30 7.23
C ALA A 110 8.60 -5.49 7.10
N VAL A 111 7.96 -5.91 8.20
CA VAL A 111 7.05 -7.07 8.18
C VAL A 111 5.79 -6.77 7.37
N PHE A 112 5.16 -5.62 7.59
CA PHE A 112 3.99 -5.21 6.81
C PHE A 112 4.36 -5.00 5.34
N GLY A 113 5.50 -4.38 5.03
CA GLY A 113 5.96 -4.15 3.67
C GLY A 113 6.15 -5.45 2.89
N VAL A 114 6.76 -6.48 3.50
CA VAL A 114 6.90 -7.80 2.85
C VAL A 114 5.53 -8.43 2.60
N VAL A 115 4.63 -8.42 3.59
CA VAL A 115 3.28 -8.96 3.43
C VAL A 115 2.52 -8.21 2.34
N ALA A 116 2.55 -6.88 2.38
CA ALA A 116 1.86 -6.02 1.42
C ALA A 116 2.41 -6.20 0.00
N LEU A 117 3.74 -6.33 -0.15
CA LEU A 117 4.36 -6.57 -1.45
C LEU A 117 3.92 -7.93 -2.02
N VAL A 118 4.08 -9.00 -1.26
CA VAL A 118 3.74 -10.35 -1.73
C VAL A 118 2.25 -10.48 -2.05
N THR A 119 1.38 -9.97 -1.18
CA THR A 119 -0.07 -10.05 -1.40
C THR A 119 -0.55 -9.07 -2.45
N GLY A 120 0.06 -7.89 -2.57
CA GLY A 120 -0.21 -6.91 -3.62
C GLY A 120 0.16 -7.43 -5.01
N GLU A 121 1.36 -8.00 -5.15
CA GLU A 121 1.77 -8.65 -6.40
C GLU A 121 0.83 -9.80 -6.76
N ALA A 122 0.56 -10.71 -5.81
CA ALA A 122 -0.35 -11.84 -6.04
C ALA A 122 -1.75 -11.36 -6.49
N ALA A 123 -2.30 -10.32 -5.86
CA ALA A 123 -3.60 -9.77 -6.21
C ALA A 123 -3.60 -9.10 -7.60
N THR A 124 -2.53 -8.37 -7.92
CA THR A 124 -2.40 -7.70 -9.22
C THR A 124 -2.23 -8.71 -10.36
N PHE A 125 -1.38 -9.72 -10.16
CA PHE A 125 -1.22 -10.80 -11.14
C PHE A 125 -2.53 -11.60 -11.32
N ALA A 126 -3.21 -11.96 -10.24
CA ALA A 126 -4.49 -12.68 -10.31
C ALA A 126 -5.57 -11.85 -11.01
N GLY A 127 -5.70 -10.57 -10.67
CA GLY A 127 -6.64 -9.66 -11.31
C GLY A 127 -6.35 -9.47 -12.81
N PHE A 128 -5.07 -9.33 -13.17
CA PHE A 128 -4.64 -9.23 -14.55
C PHE A 128 -4.95 -10.52 -15.34
N LEU A 129 -4.55 -11.69 -14.84
CA LEU A 129 -4.79 -12.97 -15.52
C LEU A 129 -6.28 -13.24 -15.70
N ALA A 130 -7.07 -13.00 -14.66
CA ALA A 130 -8.52 -13.13 -14.75
C ALA A 130 -9.11 -12.18 -15.78
N GLY A 131 -8.74 -10.89 -15.75
CA GLY A 131 -9.21 -9.89 -16.72
C GLY A 131 -8.81 -10.21 -18.16
N ALA A 132 -7.55 -10.62 -18.38
CA ALA A 132 -7.06 -10.98 -19.70
C ALA A 132 -7.80 -12.18 -20.31
N ALA A 133 -8.22 -13.16 -19.47
CA ALA A 133 -9.00 -14.32 -19.92
C ALA A 133 -10.41 -13.96 -20.43
N PHE A 134 -10.95 -12.80 -20.02
CA PHE A 134 -12.30 -12.34 -20.42
C PHE A 134 -12.28 -11.24 -21.49
N VAL A 135 -11.12 -10.91 -22.07
CA VAL A 135 -11.03 -10.00 -23.21
C VAL A 135 -11.73 -10.62 -24.41
N ARG A 136 -12.56 -9.83 -25.09
CA ARG A 136 -13.36 -10.30 -26.23
C ARG A 136 -12.49 -10.72 -27.41
N THR A 137 -12.98 -11.69 -28.19
CA THR A 137 -12.38 -12.09 -29.47
C THR A 137 -12.32 -10.91 -30.43
N GLY A 138 -11.20 -10.74 -31.14
CA GLY A 138 -10.96 -9.63 -32.04
C GLY A 138 -10.24 -8.42 -31.43
N ILE A 139 -10.00 -8.45 -30.11
CA ILE A 139 -9.17 -7.46 -29.41
C ILE A 139 -7.80 -8.09 -29.09
N PRO A 140 -6.68 -7.37 -29.28
CA PRO A 140 -5.36 -7.89 -28.92
C PRO A 140 -5.32 -8.27 -27.44
N HIS A 141 -5.03 -9.55 -27.14
CA HIS A 141 -4.91 -10.04 -25.78
C HIS A 141 -3.57 -9.60 -25.19
N PRO A 142 -3.57 -8.89 -24.05
CA PRO A 142 -2.33 -8.57 -23.36
C PRO A 142 -1.73 -9.85 -22.74
N ALA A 143 -0.43 -10.06 -22.95
CA ALA A 143 0.27 -11.24 -22.46
C ALA A 143 1.43 -10.84 -21.56
N LEU A 144 1.65 -11.60 -20.48
CA LEU A 144 2.78 -11.40 -19.56
C LEU A 144 4.15 -11.57 -20.22
N SER A 145 4.21 -12.21 -21.39
CA SER A 145 5.43 -12.30 -22.20
C SER A 145 5.87 -10.95 -22.79
N GLN A 146 4.98 -9.97 -22.84
CA GLN A 146 5.29 -8.61 -23.29
C GLN A 146 5.95 -7.84 -22.11
N PRO A 147 7.18 -7.29 -22.30
CA PRO A 147 7.89 -6.60 -21.22
C PRO A 147 7.14 -5.40 -20.64
N THR A 148 6.36 -4.70 -21.47
CA THR A 148 5.55 -3.55 -21.03
C THR A 148 4.39 -3.97 -20.13
N VAL A 149 3.75 -5.10 -20.45
CA VAL A 149 2.66 -5.68 -19.64
C VAL A 149 3.20 -6.20 -18.31
N LEU A 150 4.27 -7.00 -18.35
CA LEU A 150 4.90 -7.52 -17.13
C LEU A 150 5.34 -6.39 -16.19
N ARG A 151 5.95 -5.34 -16.76
CA ARG A 151 6.30 -4.14 -16.01
C ARG A 151 5.07 -3.49 -15.36
N ALA A 152 3.99 -3.26 -16.14
CA ALA A 152 2.79 -2.60 -15.62
C ALA A 152 2.15 -3.40 -14.48
N VAL A 153 2.08 -4.73 -14.59
CA VAL A 153 1.56 -5.61 -13.55
C VAL A 153 2.44 -5.55 -12.29
N GLY A 154 3.76 -5.71 -12.43
CA GLY A 154 4.69 -5.68 -11.28
C GLY A 154 4.75 -4.31 -10.60
N LEU A 155 4.81 -3.19 -11.36
CA LEU A 155 4.80 -1.86 -10.75
C LEU A 155 3.47 -1.55 -10.05
N SER A 156 2.36 -2.13 -10.54
CA SER A 156 1.05 -2.00 -9.87
C SER A 156 1.02 -2.70 -8.51
N GLY A 157 1.58 -3.89 -8.38
CA GLY A 157 1.70 -4.57 -7.10
C GLY A 157 2.61 -3.83 -6.11
N ALA A 158 3.77 -3.35 -6.59
CA ALA A 158 4.67 -2.51 -5.79
C ALA A 158 3.99 -1.20 -5.32
N PHE A 159 3.16 -0.58 -6.15
CA PHE A 159 2.37 0.59 -5.77
C PHE A 159 1.44 0.30 -4.59
N LEU A 160 0.72 -0.84 -4.60
CA LEU A 160 -0.15 -1.23 -3.48
C LEU A 160 0.63 -1.32 -2.16
N CYS A 161 1.83 -1.92 -2.19
CA CYS A 161 2.71 -1.98 -1.04
C CYS A 161 3.09 -0.58 -0.54
N LEU A 162 3.52 0.31 -1.43
CA LEU A 162 3.94 1.66 -1.06
C LEU A 162 2.79 2.50 -0.49
N VAL A 163 1.59 2.40 -1.06
CA VAL A 163 0.40 3.08 -0.53
C VAL A 163 0.02 2.52 0.85
N GLY A 164 0.16 1.21 1.06
CA GLY A 164 0.02 0.60 2.37
C GLY A 164 1.03 1.15 3.40
N LEU A 165 2.29 1.33 3.00
CA LEU A 165 3.33 1.93 3.85
C LEU A 165 3.05 3.42 4.16
N ILE A 166 2.50 4.17 3.22
CA ILE A 166 2.01 5.55 3.44
C ILE A 166 0.92 5.53 4.52
N GLY A 167 -0.05 4.61 4.42
CA GLY A 167 -1.09 4.42 5.42
C GLY A 167 -0.53 4.12 6.81
N LEU A 168 0.44 3.21 6.91
CA LEU A 168 1.12 2.86 8.16
C LEU A 168 1.84 4.09 8.76
N ALA A 169 2.54 4.86 7.94
CA ALA A 169 3.24 6.06 8.37
C ALA A 169 2.26 7.13 8.90
N LEU A 170 1.16 7.39 8.18
CA LEU A 170 0.12 8.31 8.63
C LEU A 170 -0.54 7.83 9.92
N GLY A 171 -0.78 6.52 10.08
CA GLY A 171 -1.24 5.92 11.32
C GLY A 171 -0.31 6.20 12.50
N ALA A 172 1.00 6.14 12.28
CA ALA A 172 2.01 6.44 13.28
C ALA A 172 2.10 7.93 13.65
N ILE A 173 1.93 8.82 12.67
CA ILE A 173 1.98 10.27 12.85
C ILE A 173 0.74 10.78 13.60
N VAL A 174 -0.45 10.36 13.14
CA VAL A 174 -1.75 10.86 13.61
C VAL A 174 -2.19 10.18 14.91
N ARG A 175 -1.82 8.91 15.11
CA ARG A 175 -2.14 8.09 16.30
C ARG A 175 -3.64 7.86 16.56
N HIS A 176 -4.50 8.31 15.65
CA HIS A 176 -5.95 8.16 15.71
C HIS A 176 -6.47 7.54 14.41
N GLY A 177 -7.19 6.42 14.51
CA GLY A 177 -7.57 5.61 13.35
C GLY A 177 -8.40 6.37 12.32
N ALA A 178 -9.50 6.99 12.74
CA ALA A 178 -10.39 7.72 11.82
C ALA A 178 -9.69 8.89 11.13
N ALA A 179 -8.90 9.68 11.86
CA ALA A 179 -8.17 10.81 11.29
C ALA A 179 -7.06 10.36 10.33
N ALA A 180 -6.35 9.28 10.62
CA ALA A 180 -5.35 8.72 9.72
C ALA A 180 -5.97 8.14 8.44
N LEU A 181 -7.15 7.49 8.56
CA LEU A 181 -7.92 7.03 7.39
C LEU A 181 -8.38 8.20 6.53
N ALA A 182 -8.93 9.25 7.13
CA ALA A 182 -9.31 10.45 6.39
C ALA A 182 -8.10 11.07 5.67
N ALA A 183 -6.96 11.19 6.34
CA ALA A 183 -5.75 11.76 5.76
C ALA A 183 -5.25 10.96 4.54
N VAL A 184 -5.22 9.62 4.62
CA VAL A 184 -4.78 8.79 3.49
C VAL A 184 -5.76 8.81 2.33
N VAL A 185 -7.08 8.83 2.62
CA VAL A 185 -8.11 8.93 1.59
C VAL A 185 -8.01 10.27 0.86
N VAL A 186 -7.85 11.37 1.59
CA VAL A 186 -7.66 12.70 0.98
C VAL A 186 -6.40 12.73 0.13
N LEU A 187 -5.28 12.26 0.64
CA LEU A 187 -3.99 12.28 -0.06
C LEU A 187 -4.01 11.47 -1.36
N VAL A 188 -4.60 10.27 -1.33
CA VAL A 188 -4.52 9.33 -2.45
C VAL A 188 -5.67 9.49 -3.42
N PHE A 189 -6.91 9.72 -2.93
CA PHE A 189 -8.13 9.63 -3.74
C PHE A 189 -8.82 10.98 -3.98
N VAL A 190 -8.91 11.86 -2.97
CA VAL A 190 -9.68 13.11 -3.11
C VAL A 190 -8.90 14.15 -3.88
N ALA A 191 -7.59 14.26 -3.69
CA ALA A 191 -6.76 15.24 -4.39
C ALA A 191 -6.87 15.17 -5.93
N PRO A 192 -6.93 13.99 -6.58
CA PRO A 192 -7.17 13.87 -8.03
C PRO A 192 -8.54 14.41 -8.46
N LEU A 193 -9.58 14.30 -7.63
CA LEU A 193 -10.95 14.74 -7.94
C LEU A 193 -11.10 16.25 -7.82
N ALA A 194 -10.23 16.93 -7.08
CA ALA A 194 -10.29 18.39 -6.87
C ALA A 194 -9.84 19.24 -8.07
N GLY A 195 -9.90 18.71 -9.29
CA GLY A 195 -9.52 19.43 -10.53
C GLY A 195 -8.01 19.49 -10.79
N LEU A 196 -7.18 19.01 -9.86
CA LEU A 196 -5.73 18.98 -10.00
C LEU A 196 -5.26 18.00 -11.08
N ALA A 197 -6.11 17.06 -11.50
CA ALA A 197 -5.81 16.07 -12.51
C ALA A 197 -5.39 16.69 -13.87
N GLN A 198 -5.96 17.85 -14.22
CA GLN A 198 -5.71 18.53 -15.48
C GLN A 198 -4.56 19.56 -15.40
N THR A 199 -3.92 19.68 -14.25
CA THR A 199 -2.80 20.60 -14.03
C THR A 199 -1.45 19.88 -14.12
N PRO A 200 -0.34 20.61 -14.36
CA PRO A 200 1.00 20.02 -14.28
C PRO A 200 1.32 19.36 -12.93
N ALA A 201 0.66 19.77 -11.86
CA ALA A 201 0.79 19.16 -10.53
C ALA A 201 0.13 17.78 -10.44
N GLY A 202 -0.85 17.48 -11.30
CA GLY A 202 -1.56 16.20 -11.32
C GLY A 202 -0.64 14.99 -11.47
N LYS A 203 0.45 15.13 -12.26
CA LYS A 203 1.43 14.05 -12.45
C LYS A 203 2.12 13.54 -11.16
N PHE A 204 2.00 14.28 -10.05
CA PHE A 204 2.55 13.90 -8.75
C PHE A 204 1.51 13.27 -7.81
N LEU A 205 0.24 13.22 -8.20
CA LEU A 205 -0.83 12.63 -7.39
C LEU A 205 -0.77 11.09 -7.45
N PRO A 206 -0.77 10.39 -6.31
CA PRO A 206 -0.54 8.94 -6.27
C PRO A 206 -1.45 8.13 -7.21
N LEU A 207 -2.75 8.39 -7.21
CA LEU A 207 -3.71 7.66 -8.05
C LEU A 207 -3.50 7.94 -9.53
N LEU A 208 -3.10 9.17 -9.91
CA LEU A 208 -2.81 9.52 -11.31
C LEU A 208 -1.47 8.97 -11.77
N ILE A 209 -0.47 8.88 -10.88
CA ILE A 209 0.77 8.13 -11.16
C ILE A 209 0.42 6.66 -11.45
N TYR A 210 -0.45 6.06 -10.64
CA TYR A 210 -0.91 4.69 -10.89
C TYR A 210 -1.55 4.55 -12.28
N ALA A 211 -2.59 5.33 -12.56
CA ALA A 211 -3.39 5.20 -13.77
C ALA A 211 -2.63 5.59 -15.05
N ASN A 212 -1.81 6.64 -15.01
CA ASN A 212 -1.21 7.24 -16.22
C ASN A 212 0.26 6.84 -16.43
N SER A 213 0.90 6.24 -15.43
CA SER A 213 2.33 5.91 -15.51
C SER A 213 2.61 4.43 -15.23
N LEU A 214 2.16 3.90 -14.08
CA LEU A 214 2.50 2.54 -13.66
C LEU A 214 1.71 1.49 -14.44
N GLY A 215 0.37 1.62 -14.48
CA GLY A 215 -0.53 0.69 -15.16
C GLY A 215 -0.54 0.85 -16.67
N ALA A 216 -0.09 1.97 -17.20
CA ALA A 216 -0.12 2.26 -18.65
C ALA A 216 0.96 1.48 -19.40
N THR A 217 0.56 0.82 -20.49
CA THR A 217 1.48 0.17 -21.45
C THR A 217 1.67 0.99 -22.72
N GLN A 218 0.79 1.95 -22.96
CA GLN A 218 0.84 2.90 -24.08
C GLN A 218 1.11 4.32 -23.57
N PRO A 219 1.71 5.19 -24.39
CA PRO A 219 1.88 6.59 -24.02
C PRO A 219 0.52 7.26 -23.77
N VAL A 220 0.36 7.85 -22.58
CA VAL A 220 -0.82 8.64 -22.23
C VAL A 220 -0.53 10.10 -22.56
N SER A 221 -1.47 10.77 -23.24
CA SER A 221 -1.37 12.20 -23.54
C SER A 221 -1.49 13.04 -22.26
N GLY A 222 -0.69 14.11 -22.15
CA GLY A 222 -0.75 15.05 -21.03
C GLY A 222 0.45 14.98 -20.09
N PHE A 223 0.24 15.41 -18.85
CA PHE A 223 1.30 15.47 -17.83
C PHE A 223 1.51 14.10 -17.19
N THR A 224 2.38 13.28 -17.77
CA THR A 224 2.70 11.94 -17.29
C THR A 224 4.17 11.82 -16.89
N LEU A 225 4.48 10.84 -16.08
CA LEU A 225 5.83 10.47 -15.67
C LEU A 225 6.22 9.15 -16.34
N SER A 226 7.54 8.91 -16.48
CA SER A 226 7.96 7.55 -16.80
C SER A 226 7.56 6.60 -15.67
N PRO A 227 7.26 5.32 -15.95
CA PRO A 227 6.81 4.38 -14.93
C PRO A 227 7.75 4.28 -13.73
N TRP A 228 9.05 4.23 -13.96
CA TRP A 228 10.05 4.16 -12.90
C TRP A 228 10.14 5.46 -12.07
N ALA A 229 10.01 6.63 -12.73
CA ALA A 229 9.97 7.91 -12.02
C ALA A 229 8.69 8.01 -11.15
N GLY A 230 7.55 7.54 -11.67
CA GLY A 230 6.31 7.48 -10.91
C GLY A 230 6.44 6.62 -9.65
N LEU A 231 6.98 5.40 -9.77
CA LEU A 231 7.22 4.54 -8.62
C LEU A 231 8.20 5.19 -7.62
N GLY A 232 9.27 5.81 -8.13
CA GLY A 232 10.26 6.52 -7.30
C GLY A 232 9.64 7.66 -6.48
N ILE A 233 8.70 8.40 -7.04
CA ILE A 233 7.99 9.48 -6.32
C ILE A 233 7.12 8.91 -5.19
N ILE A 234 6.36 7.83 -5.46
CA ILE A 234 5.55 7.18 -4.41
C ILE A 234 6.45 6.58 -3.31
N ALA A 235 7.58 6.00 -3.69
CA ALA A 235 8.57 5.50 -2.72
C ALA A 235 9.16 6.65 -1.88
N CYS A 236 9.42 7.81 -2.48
CA CYS A 236 9.87 9.01 -1.78
C CYS A 236 8.81 9.49 -0.77
N TYR A 237 7.52 9.52 -1.16
CA TYR A 237 6.44 9.87 -0.23
C TYR A 237 6.38 8.91 0.96
N ALA A 238 6.46 7.61 0.71
CA ALA A 238 6.48 6.61 1.78
C ALA A 238 7.70 6.80 2.69
N ALA A 239 8.89 7.01 2.13
CA ALA A 239 10.13 7.20 2.88
C ALA A 239 10.10 8.46 3.75
N VAL A 240 9.64 9.59 3.21
CA VAL A 240 9.53 10.86 3.94
C VAL A 240 8.54 10.74 5.10
N LEU A 241 7.37 10.16 4.85
CA LEU A 241 6.36 9.97 5.89
C LEU A 241 6.81 8.98 6.97
N LEU A 242 7.50 7.90 6.61
CA LEU A 242 8.07 6.95 7.57
C LEU A 242 9.20 7.58 8.39
N ALA A 243 10.05 8.41 7.79
CA ALA A 243 11.08 9.16 8.49
C ALA A 243 10.48 10.15 9.49
N ALA A 244 9.46 10.90 9.07
CA ALA A 244 8.70 11.81 9.94
C ALA A 244 8.02 11.06 11.09
N ALA A 245 7.41 9.90 10.82
CA ALA A 245 6.81 9.04 11.83
C ALA A 245 7.85 8.56 12.86
N GLY A 246 9.03 8.14 12.39
CA GLY A 246 10.14 7.69 13.25
C GLY A 246 10.67 8.81 14.14
N TRP A 247 10.83 10.02 13.57
CA TRP A 247 11.24 11.19 14.33
C TRP A 247 10.20 11.58 15.40
N LEU A 248 8.91 11.63 15.04
CA LEU A 248 7.83 11.94 15.96
C LEU A 248 7.66 10.89 17.07
N LEU A 249 7.91 9.60 16.78
CA LEU A 249 7.93 8.54 17.78
C LEU A 249 9.07 8.68 18.77
N SER A 250 10.22 9.22 18.35
CA SER A 250 11.37 9.44 19.22
C SER A 250 11.22 10.70 20.07
N SER A 251 10.59 11.77 19.54
CA SER A 251 10.50 13.10 20.17
C SER A 251 9.27 13.29 21.07
N ARG A 252 8.15 12.58 20.79
CA ARG A 252 6.92 12.70 21.58
C ARG A 252 6.85 11.62 22.66
N ASP A 253 6.49 11.99 23.89
CA ASP A 253 6.19 11.01 24.92
C ASP A 253 4.94 10.20 24.56
N ALA A 254 5.03 8.88 24.76
CA ALA A 254 3.92 7.95 24.49
C ALA A 254 2.75 8.10 25.49
N LEU A 255 2.87 9.03 26.45
CA LEU A 255 1.96 9.19 27.58
C LEU A 255 1.01 10.40 27.46
N THR A 256 1.24 11.28 26.50
CA THR A 256 0.42 12.47 26.26
C THR A 256 -0.38 12.29 24.98
N GLY A 257 -1.50 11.57 25.09
CA GLY A 257 -2.50 11.40 24.06
C GLY A 257 -3.76 10.82 24.65
#